data_dc35e8c74915242da6e4512b10c99dfe
#
_entry.id   dc35e8c74915242da6e4512b10c99dfe
#
_cell.length_a   1.000
_cell.length_b   1.000
_cell.length_c   1.000
_cell.angle_alpha   90.00
_cell.angle_beta   90.00
_cell.angle_gamma   90.00
#
_symmetry.space_group_name_H-M   'P 1'
#
loop_
_entity.id
_entity.type
_entity.pdbx_description
1 polymer ?
#
loop_
_entity_poly.entity_id
_entity_poly.type
_entity_poly.pdbx_seq_one_letter_code
_entity_poly.pdbx_strand_id
1 'polypeptide(L)'
;MDSLWIKALENWVGLPLVNRATYPIQLTEAGHNFLPTAKAAIAQLNESRQSIRDADRGDTRFVRISALHTISMNYLAHQIERIQKEIPELRTRVISDSLSTCCELLLEGAVDIMLVYYHQSVSPKIDDTGFERKDLLSDLLIPVAARDAAEARGWHLSNSGGPPIPYLAYEQSSFLGQAVEHSISIETLNIETIYIDGLVETIRRRLLQGSGFAWMPQTAVETELENGSLITIGDQGLNVSLTISALANPTYFDDSARKMWSLL
;
A
#
# COMPACT_ATOMS: atom_id res chain seq x y z
N MET A 1 -1.69 15.67 28.50
CA MET A 1 -0.30 16.15 28.74
C MET A 1 0.31 16.89 27.53
N ASP A 2 -0.37 16.92 26.41
CA ASP A 2 0.18 17.44 25.12
C ASP A 2 0.03 18.95 24.89
N SER A 3 -0.60 19.66 25.80
CA SER A 3 -0.95 21.08 25.60
C SER A 3 0.25 22.05 25.73
N LEU A 4 1.30 21.69 26.47
CA LEU A 4 2.43 22.59 26.75
C LEU A 4 3.39 22.75 25.55
N TRP A 5 3.68 21.63 24.86
CA TRP A 5 4.58 21.62 23.70
C TRP A 5 3.95 22.32 22.49
N ILE A 6 2.66 22.07 22.24
CA ILE A 6 1.93 22.76 21.18
C ILE A 6 1.85 24.27 21.47
N LYS A 7 1.58 24.67 22.72
CA LYS A 7 1.59 26.09 23.09
C LYS A 7 2.96 26.74 22.90
N ALA A 8 4.04 26.05 23.25
CA ALA A 8 5.39 26.56 23.05
C ALA A 8 5.68 26.78 21.55
N LEU A 9 5.23 25.85 20.71
CA LEU A 9 5.37 25.95 19.26
C LEU A 9 4.51 27.09 18.70
N GLU A 10 3.25 27.23 19.13
CA GLU A 10 2.37 28.35 18.78
C GLU A 10 2.95 29.70 19.16
N ASN A 11 3.58 29.78 20.33
CA ASN A 11 4.25 30.99 20.77
C ASN A 11 5.48 31.34 19.91
N TRP A 12 6.22 30.30 19.46
CA TRP A 12 7.38 30.49 18.58
C TRP A 12 6.96 30.91 17.16
N VAL A 13 5.88 30.31 16.63
CA VAL A 13 5.32 30.67 15.32
C VAL A 13 4.58 32.00 15.35
N GLY A 14 4.07 32.40 16.52
CA GLY A 14 3.31 33.64 16.73
C GLY A 14 1.82 33.52 16.36
N LEU A 15 1.33 32.35 15.99
CA LEU A 15 -0.05 32.09 15.60
C LEU A 15 -0.54 30.77 16.21
N PRO A 16 -1.84 30.64 16.56
CA PRO A 16 -2.41 29.36 16.96
C PRO A 16 -2.41 28.37 15.79
N LEU A 17 -1.89 27.16 16.02
CA LEU A 17 -1.80 26.09 15.02
C LEU A 17 -2.95 25.08 15.13
N VAL A 18 -3.61 25.01 16.30
CA VAL A 18 -4.74 24.12 16.54
C VAL A 18 -5.98 24.88 16.99
N ASN A 19 -7.12 24.49 16.44
CA ASN A 19 -8.42 24.96 16.88
C ASN A 19 -8.92 24.08 18.03
N ARG A 20 -8.93 24.64 19.26
CA ARG A 20 -9.36 23.95 20.47
C ARG A 20 -10.87 24.06 20.74
N ALA A 21 -11.59 24.84 19.93
CA ALA A 21 -13.03 25.01 20.07
C ALA A 21 -13.83 23.87 19.41
N THR A 22 -13.17 23.02 18.60
CA THR A 22 -13.77 21.88 17.90
C THR A 22 -13.36 20.56 18.51
N TYR A 23 -14.26 19.58 18.48
CA TYR A 23 -13.96 18.20 18.83
C TYR A 23 -14.39 17.29 17.67
N PRO A 24 -13.48 16.49 17.07
CA PRO A 24 -12.04 16.41 17.36
C PRO A 24 -11.28 17.73 17.06
N ILE A 25 -10.14 17.92 17.73
CA ILE A 25 -9.27 19.09 17.52
C ILE A 25 -8.83 19.14 16.05
N GLN A 26 -8.97 20.31 15.44
CA GLN A 26 -8.58 20.53 14.03
C GLN A 26 -7.42 21.50 13.95
N LEU A 27 -6.66 21.46 12.84
CA LEU A 27 -5.65 22.46 12.54
C LEU A 27 -6.32 23.78 12.15
N THR A 28 -5.67 24.89 12.48
CA THR A 28 -5.98 26.20 11.90
C THR A 28 -5.39 26.30 10.48
N GLU A 29 -5.70 27.35 9.74
CA GLU A 29 -5.04 27.65 8.45
C GLU A 29 -3.52 27.76 8.62
N ALA A 30 -3.06 28.45 9.68
CA ALA A 30 -1.65 28.53 10.03
C ALA A 30 -1.07 27.13 10.35
N GLY A 31 -1.84 26.27 11.02
CA GLY A 31 -1.46 24.90 11.31
C GLY A 31 -1.30 24.06 10.04
N HIS A 32 -2.23 24.17 9.10
CA HIS A 32 -2.12 23.50 7.81
C HIS A 32 -0.90 23.94 7.00
N ASN A 33 -0.60 25.24 7.01
CA ASN A 33 0.56 25.80 6.31
C ASN A 33 1.89 25.42 6.98
N PHE A 34 1.91 25.30 8.31
CA PHE A 34 3.12 24.99 9.07
C PHE A 34 3.45 23.47 9.11
N LEU A 35 2.44 22.61 9.07
CA LEU A 35 2.60 21.15 9.23
C LEU A 35 3.58 20.53 8.22
N PRO A 36 3.56 20.86 6.93
CA PRO A 36 4.51 20.30 5.95
C PRO A 36 5.96 20.66 6.30
N THR A 37 6.22 21.91 6.68
CA THR A 37 7.55 22.39 7.07
C THR A 37 8.05 21.70 8.34
N ALA A 38 7.18 21.53 9.34
CA ALA A 38 7.53 20.81 10.57
C ALA A 38 7.86 19.34 10.29
N LYS A 39 7.06 18.67 9.46
CA LYS A 39 7.32 17.29 9.03
C LYS A 39 8.65 17.17 8.30
N ALA A 40 8.94 18.05 7.35
CA ALA A 40 10.21 18.06 6.63
C ALA A 40 11.42 18.27 7.56
N ALA A 41 11.32 19.17 8.53
CA ALA A 41 12.39 19.41 9.50
C ALA A 41 12.65 18.18 10.39
N ILE A 42 11.59 17.49 10.85
CA ILE A 42 11.70 16.26 11.63
C ILE A 42 12.32 15.15 10.79
N ALA A 43 11.92 15.02 9.51
CA ALA A 43 12.49 14.07 8.58
C ALA A 43 14.00 14.27 8.41
N GLN A 44 14.46 15.49 8.17
CA GLN A 44 15.88 15.83 8.06
C GLN A 44 16.67 15.51 9.33
N LEU A 45 16.12 15.80 10.50
CA LEU A 45 16.75 15.46 11.78
C LEU A 45 16.86 13.95 11.98
N ASN A 46 15.83 13.20 11.63
CA ASN A 46 15.84 11.74 11.71
C ASN A 46 16.83 11.13 10.71
N GLU A 47 16.92 11.67 9.51
CA GLU A 47 17.91 11.26 8.50
C GLU A 47 19.33 11.50 8.98
N SER A 48 19.61 12.70 9.47
CA SER A 48 20.92 13.05 10.03
C SER A 48 21.31 12.14 11.20
N ARG A 49 20.37 11.89 12.11
CA ARG A 49 20.57 10.95 13.25
C ARG A 49 20.88 9.53 12.76
N GLN A 50 20.17 9.07 11.73
CA GLN A 50 20.38 7.73 11.18
C GLN A 50 21.72 7.64 10.46
N SER A 51 22.05 8.64 9.64
CA SER A 51 23.33 8.74 8.94
C SER A 51 24.53 8.71 9.92
N ILE A 52 24.45 9.44 11.04
CA ILE A 52 25.48 9.43 12.07
C ILE A 52 25.62 8.05 12.71
N ARG A 53 24.51 7.37 12.99
CA ARG A 53 24.51 6.02 13.56
C ARG A 53 25.06 4.96 12.61
N ASP A 54 24.74 5.09 11.32
CA ASP A 54 25.22 4.16 10.30
C ASP A 54 26.70 4.38 10.00
N ALA A 55 27.18 5.62 10.02
CA ALA A 55 28.59 5.96 9.90
C ALA A 55 29.45 5.43 11.07
N ASP A 56 28.91 5.51 12.30
CA ASP A 56 29.58 4.99 13.51
C ASP A 56 29.71 3.46 13.52
N ARG A 57 28.82 2.75 12.79
CA ARG A 57 28.83 1.28 12.70
C ARG A 57 29.66 0.74 11.54
N GLY A 58 30.25 1.60 10.70
CA GLY A 58 31.00 1.18 9.49
C GLY A 58 30.15 0.41 8.49
N ASP A 59 28.84 0.56 8.55
CA ASP A 59 27.87 -0.21 7.77
C ASP A 59 27.52 0.51 6.45
N THR A 60 27.46 -0.25 5.39
CA THR A 60 26.97 0.22 4.09
C THR A 60 25.52 0.67 4.26
N ARG A 61 25.21 1.88 3.80
CA ARG A 61 23.86 2.46 3.96
C ARG A 61 22.81 1.59 3.24
N PHE A 62 21.73 1.31 3.94
CA PHE A 62 20.58 0.59 3.38
C PHE A 62 19.67 1.55 2.62
N VAL A 63 19.23 1.18 1.43
CA VAL A 63 18.05 1.79 0.81
C VAL A 63 16.83 1.34 1.57
N ARG A 64 16.11 2.29 2.14
CA ARG A 64 14.93 2.06 3.01
C ARG A 64 13.68 2.11 2.16
N ILE A 65 12.89 1.07 2.21
CA ILE A 65 11.70 0.92 1.37
C ILE A 65 10.51 0.62 2.27
N SER A 66 9.41 1.34 2.09
CA SER A 66 8.11 0.90 2.58
C SER A 66 7.27 0.34 1.44
N ALA A 67 6.47 -0.67 1.72
CA ALA A 67 5.57 -1.24 0.71
C ALA A 67 4.34 -1.86 1.38
N LEU A 68 3.22 -1.89 0.65
CA LEU A 68 2.07 -2.68 1.08
C LEU A 68 2.46 -4.16 1.20
N HIS A 69 1.92 -4.87 2.19
CA HIS A 69 2.24 -6.28 2.45
C HIS A 69 2.21 -7.14 1.18
N THR A 70 1.15 -7.01 0.39
CA THR A 70 0.97 -7.77 -0.86
C THR A 70 2.06 -7.47 -1.89
N ILE A 71 2.43 -6.20 -2.04
CA ILE A 71 3.48 -5.78 -2.98
C ILE A 71 4.85 -6.28 -2.50
N SER A 72 5.11 -6.22 -1.19
CA SER A 72 6.37 -6.75 -0.62
C SER A 72 6.56 -8.23 -0.93
N MET A 73 5.49 -9.03 -0.80
CA MET A 73 5.56 -10.49 -0.97
C MET A 73 5.62 -10.92 -2.43
N ASN A 74 4.80 -10.30 -3.29
CA ASN A 74 4.56 -10.84 -4.63
C ASN A 74 5.29 -10.07 -5.76
N TYR A 75 5.82 -8.87 -5.47
CA TYR A 75 6.51 -8.05 -6.46
C TYR A 75 7.89 -7.60 -6.01
N LEU A 76 7.99 -6.90 -4.86
CA LEU A 76 9.22 -6.22 -4.45
C LEU A 76 10.38 -7.20 -4.22
N ALA A 77 10.13 -8.36 -3.65
CA ALA A 77 11.17 -9.37 -3.40
C ALA A 77 11.91 -9.75 -4.70
N HIS A 78 11.19 -10.01 -5.77
CA HIS A 78 11.76 -10.32 -7.09
C HIS A 78 12.50 -9.11 -7.70
N GLN A 79 11.98 -7.90 -7.53
CA GLN A 79 12.64 -6.69 -8.01
C GLN A 79 13.97 -6.46 -7.29
N ILE A 80 14.02 -6.64 -5.98
CA ILE A 80 15.25 -6.53 -5.19
C ILE A 80 16.29 -7.55 -5.70
N GLU A 81 15.90 -8.81 -5.88
CA GLU A 81 16.78 -9.85 -6.40
C GLU A 81 17.33 -9.49 -7.78
N ARG A 82 16.49 -8.97 -8.68
CA ARG A 82 16.89 -8.50 -10.00
C ARG A 82 17.91 -7.36 -9.91
N ILE A 83 17.62 -6.35 -9.08
CA ILE A 83 18.48 -5.18 -8.93
C ILE A 83 19.80 -5.56 -8.25
N GLN A 84 19.81 -6.48 -7.30
CA GLN A 84 21.04 -6.95 -6.64
C GLN A 84 21.97 -7.73 -7.57
N LYS A 85 21.47 -8.32 -8.68
CA LYS A 85 22.34 -8.90 -9.73
C LYS A 85 23.11 -7.82 -10.47
N GLU A 86 22.56 -6.61 -10.61
CA GLU A 86 23.22 -5.47 -11.25
C GLU A 86 24.07 -4.65 -10.27
N ILE A 87 23.65 -4.57 -9.00
CA ILE A 87 24.32 -3.83 -7.94
C ILE A 87 24.52 -4.77 -6.72
N PRO A 88 25.56 -5.64 -6.73
CA PRO A 88 25.75 -6.64 -5.67
C PRO A 88 25.96 -6.06 -4.27
N GLU A 89 26.46 -4.84 -4.17
CA GLU A 89 26.66 -4.13 -2.91
C GLU A 89 25.39 -3.48 -2.35
N LEU A 90 24.29 -3.47 -3.13
CA LEU A 90 23.02 -2.85 -2.71
C LEU A 90 22.44 -3.59 -1.51
N ARG A 91 22.21 -2.85 -0.44
CA ARG A 91 21.50 -3.33 0.75
C ARG A 91 20.15 -2.64 0.88
N THR A 92 19.13 -3.40 1.17
CA THR A 92 17.76 -2.90 1.29
C THR A 92 17.20 -3.23 2.66
N ARG A 93 16.43 -2.29 3.21
CA ARG A 93 15.62 -2.49 4.41
C ARG A 93 14.17 -2.25 4.04
N VAL A 94 13.35 -3.29 4.12
CA VAL A 94 11.92 -3.22 3.77
C VAL A 94 11.06 -3.17 5.02
N ILE A 95 10.10 -2.26 5.03
CA ILE A 95 9.03 -2.17 6.03
C ILE A 95 7.72 -2.42 5.28
N SER A 96 7.03 -3.49 5.65
CA SER A 96 5.74 -3.84 5.04
C SER A 96 4.62 -3.45 6.01
N ASP A 97 3.70 -2.57 5.56
CA ASP A 97 2.63 -2.06 6.40
C ASP A 97 1.42 -1.60 5.58
N SER A 98 0.44 -0.98 6.23
CA SER A 98 -0.74 -0.35 5.63
C SER A 98 -0.36 0.86 4.77
N LEU A 99 -1.29 1.30 3.91
CA LEU A 99 -1.09 2.49 3.08
C LEU A 99 -0.80 3.75 3.93
N SER A 100 -1.54 3.95 5.01
CA SER A 100 -1.36 5.11 5.89
C SER A 100 0.02 5.15 6.52
N THR A 101 0.47 4.02 7.10
CA THR A 101 1.82 3.92 7.69
C THR A 101 2.91 4.10 6.64
N CYS A 102 2.78 3.50 5.46
CA CYS A 102 3.74 3.69 4.37
C CYS A 102 3.83 5.16 3.95
N CYS A 103 2.70 5.86 3.83
CA CYS A 103 2.68 7.29 3.53
C CYS A 103 3.35 8.13 4.63
N GLU A 104 3.06 7.83 5.91
CA GLU A 104 3.68 8.51 7.05
C GLU A 104 5.21 8.34 7.03
N LEU A 105 5.69 7.11 6.85
CA LEU A 105 7.12 6.81 6.77
C LEU A 105 7.82 7.56 5.62
N LEU A 106 7.17 7.68 4.45
CA LEU A 106 7.71 8.43 3.33
C LEU A 106 7.73 9.93 3.61
N LEU A 107 6.64 10.49 4.14
CA LEU A 107 6.53 11.92 4.47
C LEU A 107 7.50 12.34 5.59
N GLU A 108 7.80 11.43 6.52
CA GLU A 108 8.76 11.64 7.61
C GLU A 108 10.22 11.41 7.17
N GLY A 109 10.48 11.00 5.92
CA GLY A 109 11.81 10.65 5.44
C GLY A 109 12.41 9.42 6.14
N ALA A 110 11.58 8.62 6.79
CA ALA A 110 12.00 7.36 7.41
C ALA A 110 12.32 6.27 6.37
N VAL A 111 11.77 6.41 5.17
CA VAL A 111 12.07 5.59 4.00
C VAL A 111 12.43 6.44 2.79
N ASP A 112 13.21 5.88 1.87
CA ASP A 112 13.66 6.54 0.65
C ASP A 112 12.65 6.34 -0.49
N ILE A 113 12.03 5.17 -0.56
CA ILE A 113 11.10 4.77 -1.61
C ILE A 113 9.87 4.08 -0.96
N MET A 114 8.69 4.38 -1.47
CA MET A 114 7.44 3.72 -1.09
C MET A 114 6.84 3.02 -2.31
N LEU A 115 6.44 1.74 -2.17
CA LEU A 115 5.70 1.01 -3.19
C LEU A 115 4.26 0.79 -2.75
N VAL A 116 3.34 1.20 -3.60
CA VAL A 116 1.89 1.12 -3.34
C VAL A 116 1.12 0.74 -4.58
N TYR A 117 -0.10 0.27 -4.39
CA TYR A 117 -1.08 0.26 -5.47
C TYR A 117 -1.62 1.67 -5.72
N TYR A 118 -1.89 1.96 -6.97
CA TYR A 118 -2.63 3.12 -7.44
C TYR A 118 -3.91 2.67 -8.15
N HIS A 119 -5.00 3.36 -7.84
CA HIS A 119 -6.29 3.20 -8.51
C HIS A 119 -6.90 4.59 -8.71
N GLN A 120 -7.63 4.81 -9.81
CA GLN A 120 -8.17 6.14 -10.17
C GLN A 120 -9.04 6.79 -9.07
N SER A 121 -9.76 5.98 -8.28
CA SER A 121 -10.63 6.45 -7.19
C SER A 121 -9.98 6.30 -5.81
N VAL A 122 -8.84 5.63 -5.70
CA VAL A 122 -8.12 5.40 -4.44
C VAL A 122 -6.65 5.69 -4.67
N SER A 123 -6.14 6.76 -4.10
CA SER A 123 -4.74 7.14 -4.24
C SER A 123 -4.13 7.51 -2.89
N PRO A 124 -2.81 7.34 -2.74
CA PRO A 124 -2.12 7.85 -1.57
C PRO A 124 -2.38 9.35 -1.41
N LYS A 125 -2.73 9.78 -0.19
CA LYS A 125 -2.88 11.20 0.15
C LYS A 125 -1.49 11.81 0.41
N ILE A 126 -0.71 11.94 -0.64
CA ILE A 126 0.59 12.59 -0.62
C ILE A 126 0.47 13.84 -1.49
N ASP A 127 0.77 15.01 -0.90
CA ASP A 127 0.84 16.25 -1.66
C ASP A 127 1.95 16.13 -2.71
N ASP A 128 1.64 16.44 -3.97
CA ASP A 128 2.53 16.27 -5.14
C ASP A 128 3.79 17.16 -5.11
N THR A 129 3.94 18.02 -4.10
CA THR A 129 5.08 18.92 -3.99
C THR A 129 6.35 18.17 -3.58
N GLY A 130 7.18 17.82 -4.56
CA GLY A 130 8.52 17.26 -4.36
C GLY A 130 8.58 15.73 -4.39
N PHE A 131 7.45 15.03 -4.53
CA PHE A 131 7.45 13.59 -4.74
C PHE A 131 7.29 13.24 -6.21
N GLU A 132 8.08 12.29 -6.66
CA GLU A 132 7.98 11.69 -8.00
C GLU A 132 7.26 10.34 -7.89
N ARG A 133 6.40 10.06 -8.87
CA ARG A 133 5.76 8.76 -9.06
C ARG A 133 6.30 8.08 -10.30
N LYS A 134 6.59 6.79 -10.18
CA LYS A 134 6.99 5.92 -11.28
C LYS A 134 6.06 4.71 -11.31
N ASP A 135 5.32 4.53 -12.40
CA ASP A 135 4.47 3.37 -12.58
C ASP A 135 5.32 2.19 -13.02
N LEU A 136 5.24 1.09 -12.26
CA LEU A 136 6.16 -0.06 -12.39
C LEU A 136 5.52 -1.24 -13.10
N LEU A 137 4.27 -1.55 -12.76
CA LEU A 137 3.55 -2.71 -13.30
C LEU A 137 2.04 -2.46 -13.26
N SER A 138 1.36 -2.79 -14.36
CA SER A 138 -0.10 -2.89 -14.37
C SER A 138 -0.52 -4.23 -13.75
N ASP A 139 -1.47 -4.19 -12.82
CA ASP A 139 -2.04 -5.36 -12.16
C ASP A 139 -3.57 -5.32 -12.23
N LEU A 140 -4.23 -6.43 -11.99
CA LEU A 140 -5.68 -6.54 -11.98
C LEU A 140 -6.14 -7.23 -10.68
N LEU A 141 -7.19 -6.67 -10.03
CA LEU A 141 -7.98 -7.46 -9.10
C LEU A 141 -8.98 -8.28 -9.90
N ILE A 142 -8.88 -9.59 -9.81
CA ILE A 142 -9.73 -10.54 -10.52
C ILE A 142 -10.50 -11.41 -9.53
N PRO A 143 -11.80 -11.69 -9.78
CA PRO A 143 -12.60 -12.56 -8.91
C PRO A 143 -12.19 -14.01 -9.11
N VAL A 144 -11.62 -14.65 -8.09
CA VAL A 144 -11.10 -16.03 -8.15
C VAL A 144 -11.67 -16.91 -7.04
N ALA A 145 -11.76 -18.18 -7.33
CA ALA A 145 -12.12 -19.24 -6.36
C ALA A 145 -11.30 -20.49 -6.61
N ALA A 146 -11.23 -21.39 -5.62
CA ALA A 146 -10.66 -22.72 -5.82
C ALA A 146 -11.44 -23.47 -6.91
N ARG A 147 -10.74 -24.05 -7.89
CA ARG A 147 -11.34 -24.77 -9.03
C ARG A 147 -12.37 -25.80 -8.59
N ASP A 148 -11.97 -26.73 -7.72
CA ASP A 148 -12.82 -27.84 -7.29
C ASP A 148 -14.11 -27.34 -6.62
N ALA A 149 -14.02 -26.27 -5.84
CA ALA A 149 -15.17 -25.69 -5.16
C ALA A 149 -16.10 -24.96 -6.13
N ALA A 150 -15.53 -24.20 -7.06
CA ALA A 150 -16.29 -23.44 -8.06
C ALA A 150 -17.00 -24.38 -9.05
N GLU A 151 -16.31 -25.40 -9.56
CA GLU A 151 -16.89 -26.37 -10.50
C GLU A 151 -17.97 -27.24 -9.83
N ALA A 152 -17.72 -27.77 -8.62
CA ALA A 152 -18.69 -28.58 -7.89
C ALA A 152 -19.99 -27.83 -7.53
N ARG A 153 -19.92 -26.51 -7.34
CA ARG A 153 -21.06 -25.68 -6.92
C ARG A 153 -21.60 -24.78 -8.04
N GLY A 154 -20.97 -24.80 -9.23
CA GLY A 154 -21.36 -23.98 -10.37
C GLY A 154 -21.22 -22.48 -10.13
N TRP A 155 -20.19 -22.06 -9.39
CA TRP A 155 -19.97 -20.65 -9.05
C TRP A 155 -19.56 -19.83 -10.27
N HIS A 156 -20.38 -18.84 -10.60
CA HIS A 156 -20.06 -17.80 -11.58
C HIS A 156 -20.82 -16.55 -11.23
N LEU A 157 -20.15 -15.41 -11.16
CA LEU A 157 -20.72 -14.15 -10.67
C LEU A 157 -21.81 -13.55 -11.55
N SER A 158 -21.89 -13.94 -12.84
CA SER A 158 -23.00 -13.56 -13.73
C SER A 158 -24.29 -14.35 -13.47
N ASN A 159 -24.24 -15.44 -12.68
CA ASN A 159 -25.42 -16.26 -12.39
C ASN A 159 -26.24 -15.59 -11.29
N SER A 160 -27.48 -15.19 -11.63
CA SER A 160 -28.42 -14.61 -10.68
C SER A 160 -29.31 -15.62 -9.96
N GLY A 161 -29.20 -16.92 -10.32
CA GLY A 161 -29.98 -18.01 -9.73
C GLY A 161 -29.15 -18.89 -8.79
N GLY A 162 -29.79 -19.42 -7.76
CA GLY A 162 -29.13 -20.31 -6.79
C GLY A 162 -28.78 -19.62 -5.46
N PRO A 163 -28.13 -20.34 -4.54
CA PRO A 163 -27.68 -19.76 -3.28
C PRO A 163 -26.57 -18.72 -3.52
N PRO A 164 -26.48 -17.69 -2.65
CA PRO A 164 -25.42 -16.69 -2.74
C PRO A 164 -24.03 -17.34 -2.70
N ILE A 165 -23.10 -16.82 -3.49
CA ILE A 165 -21.71 -17.30 -3.49
C ILE A 165 -20.99 -16.69 -2.29
N PRO A 166 -20.33 -17.50 -1.43
CA PRO A 166 -19.58 -17.01 -0.28
C PRO A 166 -18.46 -16.07 -0.71
N TYR A 167 -18.49 -14.82 -0.19
CA TYR A 167 -17.49 -13.79 -0.48
C TYR A 167 -16.55 -13.61 0.70
N LEU A 168 -15.25 -13.65 0.42
CA LEU A 168 -14.16 -13.33 1.35
C LEU A 168 -13.71 -11.89 1.04
N ALA A 169 -14.19 -10.94 1.81
CA ALA A 169 -14.01 -9.51 1.57
C ALA A 169 -12.72 -8.99 2.20
N TYR A 170 -12.21 -7.89 1.66
CA TYR A 170 -11.22 -7.07 2.32
C TYR A 170 -11.88 -6.16 3.38
N GLU A 171 -11.07 -5.79 4.40
CA GLU A 171 -11.42 -4.66 5.27
C GLU A 171 -11.70 -3.41 4.44
N GLN A 172 -12.79 -2.72 4.72
CA GLN A 172 -13.21 -1.51 3.99
C GLN A 172 -12.17 -0.38 4.09
N SER A 173 -11.40 -0.32 5.18
CA SER A 173 -10.30 0.63 5.36
C SER A 173 -9.06 0.30 4.53
N SER A 174 -8.93 -0.91 4.01
CA SER A 174 -7.79 -1.32 3.19
C SER A 174 -7.86 -0.72 1.79
N PHE A 175 -6.69 -0.55 1.15
CA PHE A 175 -6.63 -0.07 -0.23
C PHE A 175 -7.44 -0.95 -1.20
N LEU A 176 -7.26 -2.27 -1.10
CA LEU A 176 -7.94 -3.22 -2.01
C LEU A 176 -9.46 -3.27 -1.76
N GLY A 177 -9.88 -3.16 -0.50
CA GLY A 177 -11.30 -3.05 -0.16
C GLY A 177 -11.95 -1.82 -0.80
N GLN A 178 -11.30 -0.65 -0.68
CA GLN A 178 -11.76 0.58 -1.31
C GLN A 178 -11.77 0.47 -2.84
N ALA A 179 -10.73 -0.13 -3.45
CA ALA A 179 -10.66 -0.29 -4.89
C ALA A 179 -11.80 -1.16 -5.44
N VAL A 180 -12.14 -2.26 -4.76
CA VAL A 180 -13.29 -3.11 -5.12
C VAL A 180 -14.59 -2.34 -4.93
N GLU A 181 -14.81 -1.70 -3.78
CA GLU A 181 -16.05 -0.98 -3.46
C GLU A 181 -16.35 0.16 -4.44
N HIS A 182 -15.31 0.89 -4.89
CA HIS A 182 -15.48 1.98 -5.86
C HIS A 182 -15.65 1.52 -7.31
N SER A 183 -15.33 0.28 -7.61
CA SER A 183 -15.33 -0.23 -8.99
C SER A 183 -16.45 -1.23 -9.26
N ILE A 184 -16.90 -1.95 -8.25
CA ILE A 184 -17.85 -3.05 -8.38
C ILE A 184 -19.11 -2.73 -7.58
N SER A 185 -20.27 -2.77 -8.25
CA SER A 185 -21.58 -2.70 -7.58
C SER A 185 -21.89 -4.04 -6.92
N ILE A 186 -21.27 -4.28 -5.76
CA ILE A 186 -21.34 -5.56 -5.03
C ILE A 186 -22.79 -5.96 -4.73
N GLU A 187 -23.65 -4.98 -4.45
CA GLU A 187 -25.08 -5.14 -4.15
C GLU A 187 -25.90 -5.74 -5.32
N THR A 188 -25.37 -5.69 -6.54
CA THR A 188 -26.01 -6.28 -7.72
C THR A 188 -25.65 -7.75 -7.92
N LEU A 189 -24.68 -8.26 -7.19
CA LEU A 189 -24.18 -9.62 -7.31
C LEU A 189 -24.89 -10.54 -6.29
N ASN A 190 -25.13 -11.80 -6.69
CA ASN A 190 -25.69 -12.82 -5.80
C ASN A 190 -24.59 -13.43 -4.92
N ILE A 191 -24.11 -12.66 -3.94
CA ILE A 191 -23.01 -13.03 -3.05
C ILE A 191 -23.36 -12.78 -1.60
N GLU A 192 -22.69 -13.48 -0.68
CA GLU A 192 -22.83 -13.30 0.77
C GLU A 192 -21.43 -13.14 1.38
N THR A 193 -21.18 -12.01 2.04
CA THR A 193 -19.92 -11.81 2.76
C THR A 193 -19.88 -12.69 4.00
N ILE A 194 -18.99 -13.67 4.00
CA ILE A 194 -18.83 -14.62 5.11
C ILE A 194 -17.52 -14.43 5.89
N TYR A 195 -16.61 -13.62 5.39
CA TYR A 195 -15.33 -13.36 6.03
C TYR A 195 -14.78 -12.00 5.59
N ILE A 196 -14.13 -11.29 6.51
CA ILE A 196 -13.49 -10.01 6.26
C ILE A 196 -12.09 -10.05 6.86
N ASP A 197 -11.07 -9.65 6.08
CA ASP A 197 -9.68 -9.58 6.53
C ASP A 197 -8.92 -8.48 5.78
N GLY A 198 -7.93 -7.85 6.43
CA GLY A 198 -7.06 -6.86 5.81
C GLY A 198 -5.90 -7.45 5.02
N LEU A 199 -5.58 -8.75 5.21
CA LEU A 199 -4.42 -9.40 4.62
C LEU A 199 -4.80 -10.30 3.44
N VAL A 200 -4.25 -9.98 2.27
CA VAL A 200 -4.44 -10.77 1.03
C VAL A 200 -4.04 -12.23 1.23
N GLU A 201 -2.95 -12.50 1.92
CA GLU A 201 -2.45 -13.88 2.12
C GLU A 201 -3.40 -14.73 2.97
N THR A 202 -4.05 -14.16 3.97
CA THR A 202 -5.06 -14.87 4.77
C THR A 202 -6.27 -15.24 3.92
N ILE A 203 -6.74 -14.30 3.10
CA ILE A 203 -7.85 -14.54 2.16
C ILE A 203 -7.44 -15.61 1.14
N ARG A 204 -6.24 -15.52 0.55
CA ARG A 204 -5.70 -16.50 -0.40
C ARG A 204 -5.68 -17.91 0.17
N ARG A 205 -5.24 -18.09 1.42
CA ARG A 205 -5.27 -19.41 2.09
C ARG A 205 -6.68 -19.97 2.22
N ARG A 206 -7.66 -19.14 2.54
CA ARG A 206 -9.05 -19.56 2.63
C ARG A 206 -9.66 -19.89 1.25
N LEU A 207 -9.26 -19.15 0.21
CA LEU A 207 -9.64 -19.46 -1.17
C LEU A 207 -9.19 -20.86 -1.56
N LEU A 208 -7.93 -21.20 -1.31
CA LEU A 208 -7.36 -22.53 -1.61
C LEU A 208 -8.03 -23.67 -0.85
N GLN A 209 -8.67 -23.37 0.29
CA GLN A 209 -9.51 -24.32 1.02
C GLN A 209 -10.94 -24.44 0.46
N GLY A 210 -11.26 -23.72 -0.61
CA GLY A 210 -12.61 -23.75 -1.20
C GLY A 210 -13.69 -23.04 -0.36
N SER A 211 -13.29 -22.11 0.51
CA SER A 211 -14.20 -21.43 1.44
C SER A 211 -15.13 -20.42 0.77
N GLY A 212 -14.82 -19.97 -0.45
CA GLY A 212 -15.55 -18.93 -1.17
C GLY A 212 -14.74 -18.37 -2.32
N PHE A 213 -15.06 -17.13 -2.73
CA PHE A 213 -14.31 -16.39 -3.72
C PHE A 213 -13.83 -15.04 -3.13
N ALA A 214 -12.85 -14.42 -3.78
CA ALA A 214 -12.41 -13.06 -3.50
C ALA A 214 -11.89 -12.38 -4.78
N TRP A 215 -11.87 -11.05 -4.80
CA TRP A 215 -11.05 -10.30 -5.74
C TRP A 215 -9.59 -10.33 -5.28
N MET A 216 -8.71 -10.92 -6.08
CA MET A 216 -7.29 -11.05 -5.75
C MET A 216 -6.43 -10.30 -6.75
N PRO A 217 -5.35 -9.60 -6.33
CA PRO A 217 -4.35 -9.12 -7.27
C PRO A 217 -3.82 -10.30 -8.08
N GLN A 218 -3.81 -10.18 -9.40
CA GLN A 218 -3.36 -11.25 -10.30
C GLN A 218 -1.93 -11.67 -9.97
N THR A 219 -1.06 -10.69 -9.67
CA THR A 219 0.32 -10.95 -9.22
C THR A 219 0.41 -11.79 -7.94
N ALA A 220 -0.61 -11.75 -7.07
CA ALA A 220 -0.62 -12.51 -5.82
C ALA A 220 -1.10 -13.96 -5.98
N VAL A 221 -1.70 -14.31 -7.11
CA VAL A 221 -2.28 -15.62 -7.39
C VAL A 221 -1.83 -16.23 -8.73
N GLU A 222 -0.78 -15.66 -9.32
CA GLU A 222 -0.25 -16.09 -10.63
C GLU A 222 0.06 -17.58 -10.66
N THR A 223 0.78 -18.08 -9.67
CA THR A 223 1.12 -19.49 -9.55
C THR A 223 -0.13 -20.40 -9.49
N GLU A 224 -1.16 -19.99 -8.75
CA GLU A 224 -2.40 -20.76 -8.62
C GLU A 224 -3.24 -20.72 -9.87
N LEU A 225 -3.21 -19.63 -10.61
CA LEU A 225 -3.87 -19.54 -11.92
C LEU A 225 -3.16 -20.43 -12.96
N GLU A 226 -1.82 -20.40 -13.00
CA GLU A 226 -1.01 -21.20 -13.91
C GLU A 226 -1.17 -22.71 -13.66
N ASN A 227 -1.13 -23.15 -12.40
CA ASN A 227 -1.31 -24.56 -12.05
C ASN A 227 -2.78 -24.99 -11.99
N GLY A 228 -3.70 -24.03 -12.14
CA GLY A 228 -5.13 -24.26 -12.19
C GLY A 228 -5.80 -24.58 -10.86
N SER A 229 -5.15 -24.37 -9.72
CA SER A 229 -5.78 -24.54 -8.41
C SER A 229 -6.79 -23.42 -8.09
N LEU A 230 -6.58 -22.22 -8.64
CA LEU A 230 -7.57 -21.15 -8.68
C LEU A 230 -8.03 -20.91 -10.12
N ILE A 231 -9.29 -20.49 -10.26
CA ILE A 231 -9.88 -20.06 -11.53
C ILE A 231 -10.64 -18.74 -11.34
N THR A 232 -10.75 -17.95 -12.39
CA THR A 232 -11.64 -16.79 -12.43
C THR A 232 -13.10 -17.26 -12.51
N ILE A 233 -13.98 -16.61 -11.74
CA ILE A 233 -15.41 -16.92 -11.67
C ILE A 233 -16.32 -15.77 -12.12
N GLY A 234 -15.78 -14.80 -12.83
CA GLY A 234 -16.51 -13.64 -13.33
C GLY A 234 -16.01 -13.20 -14.70
N ASP A 235 -16.82 -12.37 -15.34
CA ASP A 235 -16.47 -11.76 -16.63
C ASP A 235 -15.42 -10.65 -16.45
N GLN A 236 -14.74 -10.28 -17.54
CA GLN A 236 -13.72 -9.23 -17.55
C GLN A 236 -14.22 -7.87 -17.01
N GLY A 237 -15.52 -7.60 -17.13
CA GLY A 237 -16.16 -6.39 -16.58
C GLY A 237 -16.15 -6.31 -15.05
N LEU A 238 -15.84 -7.42 -14.37
CA LEU A 238 -15.66 -7.47 -12.91
C LEU A 238 -14.20 -7.37 -12.47
N ASN A 239 -13.28 -7.14 -13.40
CA ASN A 239 -11.87 -6.89 -13.09
C ASN A 239 -11.67 -5.42 -12.70
N VAL A 240 -10.83 -5.17 -11.69
CA VAL A 240 -10.47 -3.82 -11.25
C VAL A 240 -9.02 -3.55 -11.61
N SER A 241 -8.78 -2.49 -12.39
CA SER A 241 -7.43 -2.12 -12.81
C SER A 241 -6.65 -1.50 -11.67
N LEU A 242 -5.44 -1.98 -11.44
CA LEU A 242 -4.48 -1.44 -10.49
C LEU A 242 -3.16 -1.13 -11.18
N THR A 243 -2.37 -0.26 -10.59
CA THR A 243 -0.98 -0.04 -10.96
C THR A 243 -0.12 -0.16 -9.71
N ILE A 244 0.95 -0.94 -9.75
CA ILE A 244 2.01 -0.89 -8.74
C ILE A 244 2.88 0.30 -9.10
N SER A 245 2.98 1.26 -8.18
CA SER A 245 3.76 2.49 -8.37
C SER A 245 4.76 2.66 -7.24
N ALA A 246 5.92 3.21 -7.58
CA ALA A 246 6.88 3.72 -6.61
C ALA A 246 6.71 5.23 -6.44
N LEU A 247 6.81 5.71 -5.20
CA LEU A 247 6.83 7.12 -4.84
C LEU A 247 8.10 7.41 -4.04
N ALA A 248 8.74 8.54 -4.33
CA ALA A 248 9.94 8.97 -3.65
C ALA A 248 10.13 10.48 -3.78
N ASN A 249 10.97 11.05 -2.93
CA ASN A 249 11.49 12.40 -3.13
C ASN A 249 12.99 12.31 -3.51
N PRO A 250 13.34 12.38 -4.81
CA PRO A 250 14.71 12.19 -5.27
C PRO A 250 15.71 13.24 -4.76
N THR A 251 15.23 14.37 -4.24
CA THR A 251 16.08 15.41 -3.64
C THR A 251 16.88 14.88 -2.46
N TYR A 252 16.34 13.90 -1.74
CA TYR A 252 16.97 13.31 -0.56
C TYR A 252 17.72 11.99 -0.83
N PHE A 253 17.83 11.58 -2.09
CA PHE A 253 18.51 10.34 -2.45
C PHE A 253 20.03 10.44 -2.27
N ASP A 254 20.59 9.43 -1.62
CA ASP A 254 22.01 9.09 -1.78
C ASP A 254 22.28 8.34 -3.11
N ASP A 255 23.51 7.96 -3.32
CA ASP A 255 23.91 7.27 -4.55
C ASP A 255 23.25 5.88 -4.69
N SER A 256 23.03 5.16 -3.59
CA SER A 256 22.40 3.84 -3.58
C SER A 256 20.91 3.93 -3.90
N ALA A 257 20.18 4.85 -3.26
CA ALA A 257 18.77 5.11 -3.53
C ALA A 257 18.56 5.60 -4.97
N ARG A 258 19.45 6.48 -5.47
CA ARG A 258 19.40 6.99 -6.84
C ARG A 258 19.61 5.87 -7.88
N LYS A 259 20.59 5.00 -7.67
CA LYS A 259 20.82 3.83 -8.52
C LYS A 259 19.61 2.89 -8.50
N MET A 260 19.09 2.56 -7.31
CA MET A 260 17.91 1.71 -7.20
C MET A 260 16.71 2.32 -7.92
N TRP A 261 16.42 3.62 -7.70
CA TRP A 261 15.33 4.33 -8.37
C TRP A 261 15.44 4.28 -9.89
N SER A 262 16.64 4.36 -10.45
CA SER A 262 16.84 4.29 -11.91
C SER A 262 16.54 2.91 -12.48
N LEU A 263 16.64 1.85 -11.68
CA LEU A 263 16.42 0.46 -12.09
C LEU A 263 15.00 -0.06 -11.81
N LEU A 264 14.22 0.64 -10.96
CA LEU A 264 12.79 0.41 -10.82
C LEU A 264 12.07 0.91 -12.08
#